data_ab998f0c4081bf482441da9236a16934
#
_entry.id   ab998f0c4081bf482441da9236a16934
#
_cell.length_a   1.000
_cell.length_b   1.000
_cell.length_c   1.000
_cell.angle_alpha   90.00
_cell.angle_beta   90.00
_cell.angle_gamma   90.00
#
_symmetry.space_group_name_H-M   'P 1'
#
loop_
_entity.id
_entity.type
_entity.pdbx_description
1 polymer ?
#
loop_
_entity_poly.entity_id
_entity_poly.type
_entity_poly.pdbx_seq_one_letter_code
_entity_poly.pdbx_strand_id
1 'polypeptide(L)'
;MKKFVCWMLIGWMIALPAFAENPDTGSWSQINQAVSAGENWQRFVSDEEAERFSLGEKTPLEGSEGLYIGAWGNYPSMDGSTVCVPMAMELARQWLSLPEEDMNGFVNFSTTPYAYDRLTRGQANPLVTVKSQGVMMDDAHPIDLVLATYPNADERQAAEDAGVDLVYVPFCCDAFIFMVNDQNPVDSLTVRQIQEIYTGQVLTWAQVGGDQQVVDAYQRPHGSGSQTAMEEMVMQGLQMSRVNENYISDGMAEAVQQVGNYNNGRRAIGYSYLYYVNALVESGGIKVLAIDDIAPTAENLQSGAYPFTVNYFAVYRKGDENTEAFVRWLVSPEGQQAVAQAGYVPLGD
;
A
#
# COMPACT_ATOMS: atom_id res chain seq x y z
N MET A 1 2.67 62.16 -41.16
CA MET A 1 2.44 60.77 -41.59
C MET A 1 3.35 59.84 -40.72
N LYS A 2 2.84 59.32 -39.63
CA LYS A 2 3.56 58.38 -38.75
C LYS A 2 2.94 56.99 -38.99
N LYS A 3 3.75 56.09 -39.53
CA LYS A 3 3.36 54.69 -39.75
C LYS A 3 3.48 53.95 -38.40
N PHE A 4 2.35 53.46 -37.90
CA PHE A 4 2.29 52.47 -36.82
C PHE A 4 2.65 51.09 -37.39
N VAL A 5 3.72 50.51 -36.94
CA VAL A 5 4.08 49.10 -37.18
C VAL A 5 3.48 48.28 -36.04
N CYS A 6 2.45 47.48 -36.35
CA CYS A 6 1.85 46.52 -35.44
C CYS A 6 2.75 45.27 -35.39
N TRP A 7 3.38 45.02 -34.27
CA TRP A 7 4.09 43.74 -34.00
C TRP A 7 3.07 42.71 -33.57
N MET A 8 2.74 41.77 -34.46
CA MET A 8 2.06 40.54 -34.10
C MET A 8 3.08 39.67 -33.30
N LEU A 9 2.83 39.55 -32.02
CA LEU A 9 3.41 38.48 -31.19
C LEU A 9 2.74 37.16 -31.60
N ILE A 10 3.39 36.41 -32.49
CA ILE A 10 3.08 35.00 -32.71
C ILE A 10 3.56 34.26 -31.47
N GLY A 11 2.63 34.00 -30.56
CA GLY A 11 2.86 33.08 -29.45
C GLY A 11 3.12 31.69 -30.02
N TRP A 12 4.34 31.23 -29.96
CA TRP A 12 4.65 29.82 -30.11
C TRP A 12 4.06 29.12 -28.88
N MET A 13 2.90 28.53 -29.02
CA MET A 13 2.50 27.42 -28.16
C MET A 13 3.49 26.29 -28.47
N ILE A 14 4.50 26.16 -27.65
CA ILE A 14 5.25 24.93 -27.55
C ILE A 14 4.22 23.95 -26.99
N ALA A 15 3.63 23.13 -27.86
CA ALA A 15 2.97 21.92 -27.43
C ALA A 15 4.05 21.12 -26.70
N LEU A 16 3.96 21.06 -25.39
CA LEU A 16 4.70 20.09 -24.62
C LEU A 16 4.38 18.73 -25.26
N PRO A 17 5.38 17.92 -25.62
CA PRO A 17 5.09 16.57 -26.08
C PRO A 17 4.22 15.95 -24.97
N ALA A 18 3.08 15.38 -25.37
CA ALA A 18 2.37 14.47 -24.49
C ALA A 18 3.43 13.45 -24.04
N PHE A 19 3.79 13.49 -22.78
CA PHE A 19 4.60 12.45 -22.20
C PHE A 19 3.86 11.17 -22.54
N ALA A 20 4.47 10.33 -23.37
CA ALA A 20 4.03 8.96 -23.50
C ALA A 20 4.06 8.44 -22.07
N GLU A 21 2.88 8.16 -21.51
CA GLU A 21 2.74 7.63 -20.15
C GLU A 21 3.45 6.28 -20.16
N ASN A 22 4.72 6.28 -19.75
CA ASN A 22 5.42 5.05 -19.47
C ASN A 22 4.82 4.55 -18.16
N PRO A 23 4.27 3.33 -18.10
CA PRO A 23 3.74 2.76 -16.87
C PRO A 23 4.71 2.85 -15.69
N ASP A 24 6.01 2.79 -15.96
CA ASP A 24 7.06 2.90 -14.95
C ASP A 24 7.27 4.33 -14.40
N THR A 25 6.62 5.34 -14.97
CA THR A 25 6.77 6.75 -14.54
C THR A 25 5.58 7.29 -13.76
N GLY A 26 4.51 6.49 -13.59
CA GLY A 26 3.36 6.89 -12.78
C GLY A 26 3.74 7.07 -11.30
N SER A 27 3.29 8.16 -10.67
CA SER A 27 3.38 8.27 -9.22
C SER A 27 2.43 7.26 -8.56
N TRP A 28 2.74 6.82 -7.36
CA TRP A 28 1.86 5.97 -6.55
C TRP A 28 0.42 6.50 -6.49
N SER A 29 0.25 7.80 -6.28
CA SER A 29 -1.03 8.48 -6.27
C SER A 29 -1.82 8.29 -7.58
N GLN A 30 -1.17 8.42 -8.74
CA GLN A 30 -1.82 8.26 -10.04
C GLN A 30 -2.27 6.82 -10.29
N ILE A 31 -1.45 5.85 -9.93
CA ILE A 31 -1.77 4.42 -10.08
C ILE A 31 -2.94 4.04 -9.18
N ASN A 32 -2.89 4.40 -7.90
CA ASN A 32 -3.97 4.13 -6.96
C ASN A 32 -5.28 4.79 -7.41
N GLN A 33 -5.22 6.02 -7.92
CA GLN A 33 -6.40 6.72 -8.42
C GLN A 33 -6.99 6.02 -9.65
N ALA A 34 -6.17 5.57 -10.59
CA ALA A 34 -6.62 4.86 -11.78
C ALA A 34 -7.28 3.53 -11.42
N VAL A 35 -6.66 2.72 -10.56
CA VAL A 35 -7.21 1.43 -10.11
C VAL A 35 -8.55 1.65 -9.40
N SER A 36 -8.61 2.60 -8.46
CA SER A 36 -9.82 2.88 -7.67
C SER A 36 -10.97 3.44 -8.50
N ALA A 37 -10.67 4.22 -9.55
CA ALA A 37 -11.68 4.75 -10.46
C ALA A 37 -12.20 3.70 -11.46
N GLY A 38 -11.74 2.45 -11.41
CA GLY A 38 -12.04 1.45 -12.43
C GLY A 38 -11.50 1.82 -13.82
N GLU A 39 -10.56 2.77 -13.87
CA GLU A 39 -9.86 3.10 -15.09
C GLU A 39 -8.91 1.98 -15.46
N ASN A 40 -8.56 1.91 -16.74
CA ASN A 40 -7.64 0.91 -17.26
C ASN A 40 -6.26 1.01 -16.57
N TRP A 41 -6.15 0.36 -15.39
CA TRP A 41 -4.87 0.23 -14.69
C TRP A 41 -3.86 -0.60 -15.49
N GLN A 42 -4.34 -1.45 -16.43
CA GLN A 42 -3.52 -2.23 -17.34
C GLN A 42 -2.64 -1.32 -18.22
N ARG A 43 -2.94 -0.03 -18.34
CA ARG A 43 -2.02 0.94 -18.95
C ARG A 43 -0.66 1.04 -18.24
N PHE A 44 -0.59 0.55 -16.99
CA PHE A 44 0.64 0.47 -16.19
C PHE A 44 1.34 -0.88 -16.29
N VAL A 45 0.78 -1.81 -17.07
CA VAL A 45 1.38 -3.07 -17.48
C VAL A 45 1.24 -3.17 -19.00
N SER A 46 2.08 -4.01 -19.67
CA SER A 46 1.94 -4.17 -21.11
C SER A 46 0.60 -4.83 -21.48
N ASP A 47 0.08 -4.58 -22.69
CA ASP A 47 -1.15 -5.20 -23.17
C ASP A 47 -1.08 -6.73 -23.08
N GLU A 48 0.09 -7.32 -23.36
CA GLU A 48 0.34 -8.75 -23.26
C GLU A 48 0.23 -9.25 -21.80
N GLU A 49 0.74 -8.50 -20.85
CA GLU A 49 0.63 -8.82 -19.41
C GLU A 49 -0.82 -8.67 -18.93
N ALA A 50 -1.53 -7.63 -19.35
CA ALA A 50 -2.93 -7.43 -19.01
C ALA A 50 -3.83 -8.57 -19.51
N GLU A 51 -3.60 -9.08 -20.73
CA GLU A 51 -4.35 -10.22 -21.26
C GLU A 51 -4.07 -11.51 -20.47
N ARG A 52 -2.83 -11.73 -20.04
CA ARG A 52 -2.45 -12.87 -19.21
C ARG A 52 -3.15 -12.88 -17.85
N PHE A 53 -3.33 -11.73 -17.21
CA PHE A 53 -4.01 -11.62 -15.89
C PHE A 53 -5.52 -11.85 -15.95
N SER A 54 -6.13 -11.84 -17.13
CA SER A 54 -7.56 -12.10 -17.30
C SER A 54 -7.97 -13.59 -17.20
N LEU A 55 -7.01 -14.51 -17.14
CA LEU A 55 -7.24 -15.97 -17.30
C LEU A 55 -6.71 -16.80 -16.11
N GLY A 56 -6.60 -16.21 -14.90
CA GLY A 56 -6.02 -16.90 -13.76
C GLY A 56 -6.81 -18.13 -13.29
N GLU A 57 -6.13 -19.25 -13.16
CA GLU A 57 -6.64 -20.47 -12.52
C GLU A 57 -5.67 -20.95 -11.44
N LYS A 58 -6.23 -21.40 -10.31
CA LYS A 58 -5.44 -22.00 -9.24
C LYS A 58 -4.89 -23.35 -9.71
N THR A 59 -3.57 -23.49 -9.73
CA THR A 59 -2.93 -24.78 -10.05
C THR A 59 -2.52 -25.46 -8.74
N PRO A 60 -3.12 -26.61 -8.40
CA PRO A 60 -2.73 -27.35 -7.22
C PRO A 60 -1.26 -27.77 -7.31
N LEU A 61 -0.57 -27.75 -6.18
CA LEU A 61 0.78 -28.31 -6.06
C LEU A 61 0.68 -29.83 -6.17
N GLU A 62 1.13 -30.42 -7.26
CA GLU A 62 1.22 -31.88 -7.38
C GLU A 62 2.25 -32.41 -6.38
N GLY A 63 1.83 -33.38 -5.55
CA GLY A 63 2.70 -34.02 -4.57
C GLY A 63 2.95 -33.20 -3.30
N SER A 64 2.13 -32.20 -3.04
CA SER A 64 2.30 -31.27 -1.90
C SER A 64 1.93 -31.84 -0.54
N GLU A 65 1.69 -33.15 -0.39
CA GLU A 65 1.50 -33.74 0.94
C GLU A 65 2.72 -33.47 1.82
N GLY A 66 2.66 -32.35 2.57
CA GLY A 66 3.66 -31.92 3.53
C GLY A 66 4.80 -31.06 3.01
N LEU A 67 4.73 -30.51 1.79
CA LEU A 67 5.75 -29.62 1.22
C LEU A 67 5.19 -28.22 0.99
N TYR A 68 5.76 -27.25 1.66
CA TYR A 68 5.27 -25.86 1.72
C TYR A 68 6.23 -24.89 1.05
N ILE A 69 6.75 -25.18 -0.10
CA ILE A 69 7.86 -24.38 -0.59
C ILE A 69 7.53 -23.76 -1.92
N GLY A 70 7.67 -22.44 -2.01
CA GLY A 70 7.45 -21.65 -3.19
C GLY A 70 8.23 -22.15 -4.42
N ALA A 71 9.49 -22.53 -4.27
CA ALA A 71 10.30 -23.13 -5.31
C ALA A 71 9.81 -24.49 -5.81
N TRP A 72 8.90 -25.12 -5.12
CA TRP A 72 8.52 -26.51 -5.36
C TRP A 72 7.08 -26.63 -5.81
N GLY A 73 6.67 -25.72 -6.62
CA GLY A 73 5.35 -25.69 -7.19
C GLY A 73 4.93 -24.27 -7.49
N ASN A 74 3.63 -24.07 -7.65
CA ASN A 74 3.08 -22.78 -8.07
C ASN A 74 2.79 -21.83 -6.91
N TYR A 75 3.25 -22.11 -5.69
CA TYR A 75 3.15 -21.19 -4.56
C TYR A 75 4.47 -20.44 -4.39
N PRO A 76 4.49 -19.12 -4.59
CA PRO A 76 5.73 -18.34 -4.55
C PRO A 76 6.26 -18.14 -3.12
N SER A 77 7.56 -18.04 -2.98
CA SER A 77 8.19 -17.52 -1.76
C SER A 77 7.90 -16.04 -1.61
N MET A 78 7.34 -15.63 -0.47
CA MET A 78 6.80 -14.28 -0.31
C MET A 78 7.53 -13.44 0.73
N ASP A 79 7.58 -12.14 0.48
CA ASP A 79 7.91 -11.10 1.45
C ASP A 79 7.00 -9.89 1.20
N GLY A 80 7.09 -8.83 2.00
CA GLY A 80 6.28 -7.64 1.72
C GLY A 80 6.09 -6.69 2.90
N SER A 81 5.07 -5.88 2.76
CA SER A 81 4.62 -4.99 3.82
C SER A 81 3.95 -5.78 4.94
N THR A 82 4.24 -5.43 6.19
CA THR A 82 3.61 -6.07 7.35
C THR A 82 2.08 -5.96 7.35
N VAL A 83 1.53 -4.96 6.68
CA VAL A 83 0.07 -4.84 6.50
C VAL A 83 -0.49 -5.95 5.60
N CYS A 84 0.31 -6.59 4.74
CA CYS A 84 -0.12 -7.69 3.87
C CYS A 84 0.08 -9.08 4.50
N VAL A 85 0.61 -9.18 5.73
CA VAL A 85 0.78 -10.45 6.44
C VAL A 85 -0.52 -11.26 6.55
N PRO A 86 -1.67 -10.69 6.94
CA PRO A 86 -2.92 -11.45 7.01
C PRO A 86 -3.36 -12.00 5.65
N MET A 87 -3.09 -11.27 4.55
CA MET A 87 -3.35 -11.77 3.21
C MET A 87 -2.48 -13.00 2.90
N ALA A 88 -1.18 -12.90 3.17
CA ALA A 88 -0.26 -14.02 2.96
C ALA A 88 -0.61 -15.24 3.81
N MET A 89 -1.10 -15.04 5.05
CA MET A 89 -1.62 -16.11 5.89
C MET A 89 -2.85 -16.80 5.26
N GLU A 90 -3.79 -16.03 4.74
CA GLU A 90 -4.97 -16.58 4.08
C GLU A 90 -4.59 -17.35 2.80
N LEU A 91 -3.65 -16.83 2.01
CA LEU A 91 -3.13 -17.53 0.84
C LEU A 91 -2.44 -18.85 1.22
N ALA A 92 -1.59 -18.84 2.25
CA ALA A 92 -0.93 -20.05 2.75
C ALA A 92 -1.96 -21.08 3.27
N ARG A 93 -2.99 -20.63 3.98
CA ARG A 93 -4.08 -21.47 4.46
C ARG A 93 -4.82 -22.15 3.31
N GLN A 94 -5.15 -21.42 2.26
CA GLN A 94 -5.92 -21.95 1.13
C GLN A 94 -5.10 -22.85 0.20
N TRP A 95 -3.85 -22.50 -0.04
CA TRP A 95 -3.00 -23.23 -0.98
C TRP A 95 -2.26 -24.41 -0.36
N LEU A 96 -1.78 -24.23 0.85
CA LEU A 96 -0.85 -25.18 1.49
C LEU A 96 -1.51 -25.97 2.62
N SER A 97 -2.70 -25.59 3.04
CA SER A 97 -3.39 -26.20 4.18
C SER A 97 -2.52 -26.28 5.45
N LEU A 98 -1.70 -25.24 5.66
CA LEU A 98 -0.81 -25.15 6.81
C LEU A 98 -1.58 -25.15 8.12
N PRO A 99 -1.12 -25.88 9.14
CA PRO A 99 -1.62 -25.72 10.49
C PRO A 99 -1.38 -24.29 11.00
N GLU A 100 -2.28 -23.77 11.82
CA GLU A 100 -2.17 -22.41 12.35
C GLU A 100 -0.89 -22.17 13.15
N GLU A 101 -0.40 -23.18 13.84
CA GLU A 101 0.86 -23.17 14.60
C GLU A 101 2.11 -22.94 13.75
N ASP A 102 2.08 -23.34 12.48
CA ASP A 102 3.18 -23.18 11.52
C ASP A 102 3.09 -21.85 10.75
N MET A 103 1.92 -21.22 10.71
CA MET A 103 1.67 -20.01 9.92
C MET A 103 2.60 -18.86 10.29
N ASN A 104 2.81 -18.60 11.59
CA ASN A 104 3.65 -17.50 12.07
C ASN A 104 5.14 -17.69 11.74
N GLY A 105 5.58 -18.93 11.53
CA GLY A 105 6.94 -19.22 11.09
C GLY A 105 7.10 -19.13 9.56
N PHE A 106 6.02 -19.43 8.84
CA PHE A 106 6.00 -19.44 7.38
C PHE A 106 5.74 -18.05 6.78
N VAL A 107 4.78 -17.30 7.34
CA VAL A 107 4.45 -15.95 6.90
C VAL A 107 5.08 -14.93 7.84
N ASN A 108 6.23 -14.42 7.47
CA ASN A 108 6.94 -13.40 8.24
C ASN A 108 7.57 -12.39 7.29
N PHE A 109 7.01 -11.18 7.24
CA PHE A 109 7.41 -10.15 6.29
C PHE A 109 8.41 -9.17 6.88
N SER A 110 9.41 -8.82 6.08
CA SER A 110 10.55 -8.01 6.51
C SER A 110 10.34 -6.50 6.41
N THR A 111 9.20 -6.04 5.96
CA THR A 111 8.80 -4.67 5.59
C THR A 111 9.11 -4.30 4.13
N THR A 112 8.37 -3.34 3.60
CA THR A 112 8.39 -2.95 2.19
C THR A 112 9.79 -2.71 1.61
N PRO A 113 10.66 -1.87 2.21
CA PRO A 113 11.97 -1.59 1.62
C PRO A 113 12.89 -2.81 1.52
N TYR A 114 12.87 -3.66 2.56
CA TYR A 114 13.69 -4.89 2.56
C TYR A 114 13.17 -5.93 1.57
N ALA A 115 11.84 -6.01 1.42
CA ALA A 115 11.22 -6.93 0.48
C ALA A 115 11.57 -6.56 -0.97
N TYR A 116 11.46 -5.28 -1.34
CA TYR A 116 11.88 -4.82 -2.68
C TYR A 116 13.37 -5.01 -2.93
N ASP A 117 14.24 -4.69 -1.97
CA ASP A 117 15.68 -4.91 -2.11
C ASP A 117 16.01 -6.40 -2.33
N ARG A 118 15.37 -7.30 -1.58
CA ARG A 118 15.57 -8.75 -1.75
C ARG A 118 15.04 -9.28 -3.07
N LEU A 119 13.85 -8.86 -3.49
CA LEU A 119 13.30 -9.24 -4.79
C LEU A 119 14.24 -8.81 -5.92
N THR A 120 14.74 -7.58 -5.86
CA THR A 120 15.67 -7.01 -6.84
C THR A 120 16.99 -7.77 -6.86
N ARG A 121 17.54 -8.15 -5.70
CA ARG A 121 18.85 -8.83 -5.59
C ARG A 121 18.77 -10.34 -5.66
N GLY A 122 17.58 -10.93 -5.78
CA GLY A 122 17.41 -12.38 -5.75
C GLY A 122 17.85 -13.00 -4.41
N GLN A 123 17.43 -12.40 -3.30
CA GLN A 123 17.78 -12.85 -1.96
C GLN A 123 16.58 -13.50 -1.25
N ALA A 124 16.89 -14.42 -0.32
CA ALA A 124 15.88 -15.05 0.52
C ALA A 124 15.39 -14.11 1.63
N ASN A 125 14.19 -14.40 2.15
CA ASN A 125 13.69 -13.77 3.38
C ASN A 125 14.22 -14.54 4.61
N PRO A 126 15.16 -13.99 5.39
CA PRO A 126 15.77 -14.68 6.52
C PRO A 126 14.82 -14.83 7.73
N LEU A 127 13.66 -14.19 7.70
CA LEU A 127 12.68 -14.25 8.79
C LEU A 127 11.75 -15.44 8.66
N VAL A 128 11.71 -16.10 7.50
CA VAL A 128 10.88 -17.27 7.29
C VAL A 128 11.58 -18.48 7.88
N THR A 129 10.93 -19.10 8.87
CA THR A 129 11.41 -20.32 9.53
C THR A 129 10.28 -21.32 9.59
N VAL A 130 10.33 -22.37 8.80
CA VAL A 130 9.35 -23.47 8.88
C VAL A 130 10.01 -24.73 9.35
N LYS A 131 9.45 -25.34 10.39
CA LYS A 131 9.74 -26.68 10.83
C LYS A 131 8.44 -27.45 10.95
N SER A 132 7.84 -27.83 9.85
CA SER A 132 6.70 -28.72 9.85
C SER A 132 7.13 -30.08 9.33
N GLN A 133 6.78 -31.14 10.06
CA GLN A 133 6.99 -32.55 9.69
C GLN A 133 8.42 -32.92 9.25
N GLY A 134 9.43 -32.23 9.77
CA GLY A 134 10.84 -32.52 9.47
C GLY A 134 11.34 -31.94 8.13
N VAL A 135 10.53 -31.17 7.43
CA VAL A 135 10.95 -30.44 6.24
C VAL A 135 11.47 -29.07 6.67
N MET A 136 12.73 -28.80 6.42
CA MET A 136 13.31 -27.46 6.54
C MET A 136 13.10 -26.74 5.20
N MET A 137 12.61 -25.51 5.22
CA MET A 137 12.72 -24.65 4.06
C MET A 137 14.19 -24.45 3.71
N ASP A 138 14.49 -24.41 2.43
CA ASP A 138 15.77 -23.91 1.96
C ASP A 138 15.83 -22.41 2.25
N ASP A 139 16.49 -22.02 3.33
CA ASP A 139 16.70 -20.63 3.76
C ASP A 139 17.40 -19.79 2.68
N ALA A 140 17.91 -20.42 1.63
CA ALA A 140 18.61 -19.79 0.53
C ALA A 140 17.72 -19.50 -0.68
N HIS A 141 16.44 -19.95 -0.69
CA HIS A 141 15.56 -19.69 -1.83
C HIS A 141 15.21 -18.20 -1.92
N PRO A 142 15.52 -17.53 -3.03
CA PRO A 142 15.13 -16.14 -3.24
C PRO A 142 13.62 -15.95 -3.12
N ILE A 143 13.20 -14.77 -2.67
CA ILE A 143 11.78 -14.43 -2.75
C ILE A 143 11.37 -14.28 -4.21
N ASP A 144 10.15 -14.71 -4.51
CA ASP A 144 9.56 -14.70 -5.85
C ASP A 144 8.54 -13.57 -5.96
N LEU A 145 7.82 -13.29 -4.86
CA LEU A 145 6.67 -12.38 -4.82
C LEU A 145 6.76 -11.42 -3.64
N VAL A 146 6.57 -10.14 -3.91
CA VAL A 146 6.37 -9.10 -2.89
C VAL A 146 4.91 -8.67 -2.87
N LEU A 147 4.29 -8.67 -1.68
CA LEU A 147 2.97 -8.08 -1.44
C LEU A 147 3.15 -6.77 -0.70
N ALA A 148 2.98 -5.64 -1.38
CA ALA A 148 3.24 -4.32 -0.81
C ALA A 148 2.47 -3.21 -1.53
N THR A 149 2.59 -1.99 -1.03
CA THR A 149 2.22 -0.78 -1.78
C THR A 149 3.12 -0.61 -3.00
N TYR A 150 2.69 0.20 -3.98
CA TYR A 150 3.54 0.52 -5.13
C TYR A 150 4.90 1.08 -4.66
N PRO A 151 6.02 0.69 -5.30
CA PRO A 151 7.35 1.11 -4.87
C PRO A 151 7.54 2.61 -5.02
N ASN A 152 8.33 3.18 -4.13
CA ASN A 152 8.78 4.55 -4.25
C ASN A 152 9.83 4.72 -5.38
N ALA A 153 10.25 5.96 -5.65
CA ALA A 153 11.20 6.25 -6.73
C ALA A 153 12.57 5.58 -6.51
N ASP A 154 13.04 5.50 -5.27
CA ASP A 154 14.34 4.91 -4.94
C ASP A 154 14.33 3.39 -5.15
N GLU A 155 13.23 2.72 -4.78
CA GLU A 155 13.03 1.27 -4.97
C GLU A 155 12.96 0.92 -6.46
N ARG A 156 12.26 1.73 -7.27
CA ARG A 156 12.22 1.57 -8.73
C ARG A 156 13.58 1.78 -9.36
N GLN A 157 14.28 2.84 -8.97
CA GLN A 157 15.63 3.13 -9.47
C GLN A 157 16.61 2.00 -9.13
N ALA A 158 16.51 1.42 -7.93
CA ALA A 158 17.35 0.30 -7.53
C ALA A 158 17.12 -0.94 -8.40
N ALA A 159 15.88 -1.21 -8.82
CA ALA A 159 15.58 -2.30 -9.74
C ALA A 159 16.14 -2.04 -11.15
N GLU A 160 15.99 -0.81 -11.65
CA GLU A 160 16.59 -0.39 -12.94
C GLU A 160 18.11 -0.51 -12.92
N ASP A 161 18.78 -0.01 -11.88
CA ASP A 161 20.24 -0.08 -11.74
C ASP A 161 20.75 -1.52 -11.65
N ALA A 162 19.94 -2.43 -11.11
CA ALA A 162 20.22 -3.86 -11.07
C ALA A 162 19.90 -4.58 -12.40
N GLY A 163 19.26 -3.91 -13.35
CA GLY A 163 18.81 -4.51 -14.62
C GLY A 163 17.68 -5.54 -14.42
N VAL A 164 16.84 -5.36 -13.40
CA VAL A 164 15.73 -6.26 -13.07
C VAL A 164 14.42 -5.63 -13.48
N ASP A 165 13.73 -6.23 -14.42
CA ASP A 165 12.37 -5.85 -14.80
C ASP A 165 11.39 -6.45 -13.79
N LEU A 166 10.59 -5.59 -13.15
CA LEU A 166 9.54 -5.97 -12.21
C LEU A 166 8.16 -5.76 -12.83
N VAL A 167 7.25 -6.66 -12.52
CA VAL A 167 5.82 -6.60 -12.88
C VAL A 167 5.02 -6.23 -11.64
N TYR A 168 4.10 -5.28 -11.77
CA TYR A 168 3.29 -4.74 -10.67
C TYR A 168 1.81 -4.99 -10.98
N VAL A 169 1.15 -5.83 -10.19
CA VAL A 169 -0.26 -6.18 -10.38
C VAL A 169 -1.05 -5.81 -9.14
N PRO A 170 -2.00 -4.86 -9.22
CA PRO A 170 -2.87 -4.56 -8.08
C PRO A 170 -3.74 -5.78 -7.77
N PHE A 171 -3.93 -6.10 -6.49
CA PHE A 171 -4.73 -7.25 -6.08
C PHE A 171 -5.81 -6.95 -5.04
N CYS A 172 -5.73 -5.82 -4.33
CA CYS A 172 -6.76 -5.38 -3.39
C CYS A 172 -6.67 -3.89 -3.10
N CYS A 173 -7.75 -3.34 -2.55
CA CYS A 173 -7.84 -1.96 -2.09
C CYS A 173 -7.77 -1.88 -0.57
N ASP A 174 -7.27 -0.75 -0.06
CA ASP A 174 -7.34 -0.33 1.33
C ASP A 174 -7.51 1.20 1.37
N ALA A 175 -7.67 1.78 2.55
CA ALA A 175 -7.68 3.21 2.75
C ALA A 175 -6.47 3.67 3.55
N PHE A 176 -5.80 4.71 3.09
CA PHE A 176 -4.93 5.50 3.95
C PHE A 176 -5.80 6.47 4.73
N ILE A 177 -5.83 6.32 6.06
CA ILE A 177 -6.79 6.97 6.93
C ILE A 177 -6.11 7.87 7.94
N PHE A 178 -6.90 8.86 8.40
CA PHE A 178 -6.57 9.65 9.57
C PHE A 178 -7.44 9.22 10.76
N MET A 179 -6.81 9.15 11.92
CA MET A 179 -7.47 8.70 13.14
C MET A 179 -7.23 9.70 14.27
N VAL A 180 -8.24 9.82 15.11
CA VAL A 180 -8.22 10.64 16.32
C VAL A 180 -8.73 9.81 17.50
N ASN A 181 -8.57 10.31 18.72
CA ASN A 181 -9.25 9.73 19.87
C ASN A 181 -10.77 9.82 19.69
N ASP A 182 -11.51 8.79 20.11
CA ASP A 182 -12.98 8.71 19.98
C ASP A 182 -13.74 9.86 20.68
N GLN A 183 -13.09 10.51 21.66
CA GLN A 183 -13.62 11.67 22.34
C GLN A 183 -13.36 13.00 21.61
N ASN A 184 -12.58 13.02 20.53
CA ASN A 184 -12.40 14.21 19.71
C ASN A 184 -13.72 14.53 18.99
N PRO A 185 -14.25 15.76 19.05
CA PRO A 185 -15.56 16.09 18.45
C PRO A 185 -15.53 16.21 16.91
N VAL A 186 -14.34 16.21 16.28
CA VAL A 186 -14.21 16.32 14.83
C VAL A 186 -14.46 14.95 14.18
N ASP A 187 -15.37 14.90 13.21
CA ASP A 187 -15.73 13.67 12.48
C ASP A 187 -15.21 13.67 11.03
N SER A 188 -14.89 14.83 10.48
CA SER A 188 -14.39 14.98 9.12
C SER A 188 -13.35 16.09 9.06
N LEU A 189 -12.37 15.95 8.19
CA LEU A 189 -11.43 16.99 7.80
C LEU A 189 -11.33 17.04 6.27
N THR A 190 -11.14 18.23 5.72
CA THR A 190 -10.78 18.35 4.32
C THR A 190 -9.30 17.99 4.11
N VAL A 191 -8.94 17.56 2.90
CA VAL A 191 -7.53 17.33 2.52
C VAL A 191 -6.68 18.55 2.88
N ARG A 192 -7.17 19.75 2.59
CA ARG A 192 -6.48 21.00 2.90
C ARG A 192 -6.27 21.19 4.41
N GLN A 193 -7.27 20.92 5.25
CA GLN A 193 -7.12 21.03 6.71
C GLN A 193 -6.07 20.06 7.25
N ILE A 194 -6.01 18.83 6.70
CA ILE A 194 -4.96 17.87 7.03
C ILE A 194 -3.59 18.43 6.67
N GLN A 195 -3.42 18.95 5.45
CA GLN A 195 -2.17 19.59 5.02
C GLN A 195 -1.79 20.76 5.93
N GLU A 196 -2.75 21.60 6.31
CA GLU A 196 -2.53 22.75 7.21
C GLU A 196 -2.13 22.30 8.65
N ILE A 197 -2.67 21.19 9.14
CA ILE A 197 -2.25 20.57 10.41
C ILE A 197 -0.79 20.12 10.30
N TYR A 198 -0.46 19.31 9.32
CA TYR A 198 0.86 18.70 9.22
C TYR A 198 1.96 19.67 8.73
N THR A 199 1.60 20.81 8.14
CA THR A 199 2.52 21.94 7.88
C THR A 199 2.63 22.90 9.06
N GLY A 200 1.84 22.72 10.12
CA GLY A 200 1.85 23.57 11.32
C GLY A 200 1.15 24.92 11.14
N GLN A 201 0.29 25.07 10.15
CA GLN A 201 -0.55 26.25 9.96
C GLN A 201 -1.79 26.20 10.88
N VAL A 202 -2.34 25.00 11.10
CA VAL A 202 -3.37 24.72 12.10
C VAL A 202 -2.71 24.17 13.35
N LEU A 203 -2.85 24.88 14.46
CA LEU A 203 -2.23 24.54 15.74
C LEU A 203 -3.23 24.06 16.80
N THR A 204 -4.50 24.35 16.60
CA THR A 204 -5.57 23.98 17.55
C THR A 204 -6.75 23.36 16.83
N TRP A 205 -7.40 22.40 17.47
CA TRP A 205 -8.62 21.78 16.96
C TRP A 205 -9.75 22.76 16.71
N ALA A 206 -9.82 23.86 17.47
CA ALA A 206 -10.83 24.90 17.27
C ALA A 206 -10.78 25.56 15.87
N GLN A 207 -9.62 25.56 15.21
CA GLN A 207 -9.47 26.11 13.86
C GLN A 207 -10.16 25.23 12.80
N VAL A 208 -10.44 23.98 13.14
CA VAL A 208 -11.08 22.98 12.26
C VAL A 208 -12.39 22.43 12.85
N GLY A 209 -13.03 23.17 13.73
CA GLY A 209 -14.35 22.83 14.28
C GLY A 209 -14.36 21.99 15.56
N GLY A 210 -13.20 21.73 16.14
CA GLY A 210 -13.07 20.99 17.38
C GLY A 210 -12.93 21.89 18.65
N ASP A 211 -12.41 21.31 19.70
CA ASP A 211 -12.20 21.97 20.99
C ASP A 211 -11.01 22.95 20.98
N GLN A 212 -10.93 23.84 21.99
CA GLN A 212 -9.80 24.75 22.21
C GLN A 212 -8.57 23.99 22.78
N GLN A 213 -8.08 23.02 22.04
CA GLN A 213 -6.91 22.22 22.39
C GLN A 213 -5.88 22.24 21.27
N VAL A 214 -4.61 22.12 21.64
CA VAL A 214 -3.50 21.99 20.67
C VAL A 214 -3.65 20.68 19.92
N VAL A 215 -3.29 20.67 18.64
CA VAL A 215 -3.18 19.45 17.83
C VAL A 215 -1.81 18.83 18.05
N ASP A 216 -1.79 17.58 18.47
CA ASP A 216 -0.59 16.75 18.54
C ASP A 216 -0.56 15.83 17.29
N ALA A 217 0.14 16.28 16.27
CA ALA A 217 0.22 15.57 14.97
C ALA A 217 1.36 14.55 15.00
N TYR A 218 1.01 13.27 15.13
CA TYR A 218 1.96 12.18 15.10
C TYR A 218 2.41 11.87 13.67
N GLN A 219 3.70 11.56 13.51
CA GLN A 219 4.32 11.19 12.23
C GLN A 219 4.93 9.80 12.31
N ARG A 220 5.37 9.29 11.17
CA ARG A 220 6.09 8.04 11.07
C ARG A 220 7.53 8.31 10.61
N PRO A 221 8.47 7.38 10.86
CA PRO A 221 9.83 7.52 10.37
C PRO A 221 9.86 7.65 8.84
N HIS A 222 10.77 8.46 8.36
CA HIS A 222 11.02 8.58 6.92
C HIS A 222 11.35 7.20 6.32
N GLY A 223 10.78 6.90 5.14
CA GLY A 223 10.94 5.62 4.46
C GLY A 223 9.98 4.50 4.93
N SER A 224 9.16 4.72 5.98
CA SER A 224 8.07 3.79 6.26
C SER A 224 6.96 3.93 5.21
N GLY A 225 6.29 2.82 4.84
CA GLY A 225 5.23 2.85 3.82
C GLY A 225 4.11 3.85 4.11
N SER A 226 3.71 4.03 5.38
CA SER A 226 2.71 5.03 5.75
C SER A 226 3.24 6.46 5.72
N GLN A 227 4.54 6.68 5.97
CA GLN A 227 5.14 8.01 5.79
C GLN A 227 5.23 8.37 4.31
N THR A 228 5.66 7.44 3.48
CA THR A 228 5.67 7.63 2.02
C THR A 228 4.28 7.95 1.48
N ALA A 229 3.24 7.22 1.93
CA ALA A 229 1.86 7.53 1.57
C ALA A 229 1.46 8.94 1.99
N MET A 230 1.80 9.35 3.21
CA MET A 230 1.53 10.70 3.70
C MET A 230 2.21 11.77 2.84
N GLU A 231 3.48 11.58 2.51
CA GLU A 231 4.27 12.53 1.73
C GLU A 231 3.78 12.64 0.28
N GLU A 232 3.51 11.51 -0.38
CA GLU A 232 3.16 11.48 -1.80
C GLU A 232 1.67 11.73 -2.06
N MET A 233 0.77 11.08 -1.32
CA MET A 233 -0.66 11.17 -1.59
C MET A 233 -1.30 12.41 -0.94
N VAL A 234 -0.91 12.72 0.29
CA VAL A 234 -1.56 13.77 1.07
C VAL A 234 -0.83 15.10 0.93
N MET A 235 0.47 15.11 1.19
CA MET A 235 1.24 16.35 1.23
C MET A 235 1.59 16.87 -0.17
N GLN A 236 1.75 16.01 -1.17
CA GLN A 236 1.94 16.39 -2.58
C GLN A 236 3.03 17.48 -2.77
N GLY A 237 4.17 17.28 -2.11
CA GLY A 237 5.31 18.22 -2.16
C GLY A 237 5.28 19.32 -1.10
N LEU A 238 4.23 19.43 -0.29
CA LEU A 238 4.24 20.31 0.88
C LEU A 238 5.14 19.73 1.97
N GLN A 239 5.99 20.59 2.55
CA GLN A 239 6.90 20.14 3.59
C GLN A 239 6.19 20.04 4.94
N MET A 240 6.23 18.86 5.54
CA MET A 240 5.71 18.64 6.90
C MET A 240 6.55 19.39 7.94
N SER A 241 5.91 19.87 8.99
CA SER A 241 6.58 20.48 10.14
C SER A 241 7.43 19.44 10.85
N ARG A 242 8.61 19.87 11.30
CA ARG A 242 9.45 19.03 12.17
C ARG A 242 8.80 18.87 13.52
N VAL A 243 8.70 17.64 13.97
CA VAL A 243 8.19 17.28 15.30
C VAL A 243 9.32 16.74 16.17
N ASN A 244 9.12 16.74 17.49
CA ASN A 244 10.03 16.06 18.40
C ASN A 244 9.92 14.53 18.24
N GLU A 245 10.97 13.82 18.60
CA GLU A 245 11.01 12.34 18.52
C GLU A 245 9.82 11.67 19.22
N ASN A 246 9.29 12.26 20.29
CA ASN A 246 8.10 11.78 21.00
C ASN A 246 6.80 11.76 20.16
N TYR A 247 6.79 12.45 19.02
CA TYR A 247 5.68 12.46 18.05
C TYR A 247 6.00 11.65 16.79
N ILE A 248 7.09 10.87 16.81
CA ILE A 248 7.45 9.92 15.75
C ILE A 248 7.20 8.52 16.29
N SER A 249 6.27 7.79 15.69
CA SER A 249 5.94 6.41 16.06
C SER A 249 6.68 5.44 15.14
N ASP A 250 7.55 4.60 15.71
CA ASP A 250 8.37 3.65 14.94
C ASP A 250 7.54 2.54 14.29
N GLY A 251 6.49 2.07 14.95
CA GLY A 251 5.58 1.05 14.46
C GLY A 251 4.17 1.54 14.15
N MET A 252 3.43 0.87 13.27
CA MET A 252 2.01 1.18 13.03
C MET A 252 1.17 0.94 14.29
N ALA A 253 1.44 -0.12 15.03
CA ALA A 253 0.77 -0.41 16.30
C ALA A 253 0.99 0.71 17.33
N GLU A 254 2.22 1.24 17.39
CA GLU A 254 2.54 2.36 18.26
C GLU A 254 1.77 3.61 17.87
N ALA A 255 1.70 3.95 16.58
CA ALA A 255 0.94 5.11 16.10
C ALA A 255 -0.55 5.01 16.51
N VAL A 256 -1.15 3.83 16.35
CA VAL A 256 -2.53 3.55 16.78
C VAL A 256 -2.67 3.71 18.30
N GLN A 257 -1.75 3.16 19.09
CA GLN A 257 -1.76 3.26 20.55
C GLN A 257 -1.57 4.69 21.04
N GLN A 258 -0.69 5.48 20.42
CA GLN A 258 -0.44 6.87 20.77
C GLN A 258 -1.70 7.72 20.62
N VAL A 259 -2.46 7.51 19.53
CA VAL A 259 -3.72 8.22 19.29
C VAL A 259 -4.83 7.75 20.24
N GLY A 260 -4.95 6.43 20.47
CA GLY A 260 -5.96 5.85 21.35
C GLY A 260 -5.69 6.06 22.84
N ASN A 261 -4.47 6.49 23.22
CA ASN A 261 -4.10 6.64 24.63
C ASN A 261 -4.91 7.74 25.30
N TYR A 262 -5.54 7.38 26.42
CA TYR A 262 -6.33 8.32 27.24
C TYR A 262 -5.53 9.57 27.66
N ASN A 263 -4.23 9.46 27.91
CA ASN A 263 -3.39 10.58 28.33
C ASN A 263 -3.18 11.62 27.20
N ASN A 264 -3.23 11.22 25.95
CA ASN A 264 -3.15 12.13 24.78
C ASN A 264 -4.52 12.75 24.48
N GLY A 265 -5.58 12.11 24.97
CA GLY A 265 -6.94 12.63 24.96
C GLY A 265 -7.39 13.04 23.55
N ARG A 266 -8.13 14.16 23.49
CA ARG A 266 -8.69 14.72 22.25
C ARG A 266 -7.69 15.45 21.35
N ARG A 267 -6.40 15.44 21.68
CA ARG A 267 -5.36 16.26 21.02
C ARG A 267 -4.70 15.56 19.83
N ALA A 268 -4.56 14.24 19.94
CA ALA A 268 -3.81 13.45 18.98
C ALA A 268 -4.52 13.30 17.64
N ILE A 269 -3.75 13.40 16.56
CA ILE A 269 -4.09 12.93 15.23
C ILE A 269 -2.93 12.09 14.71
N GLY A 270 -3.24 10.99 14.06
CA GLY A 270 -2.27 10.11 13.40
C GLY A 270 -2.85 9.55 12.11
N TYR A 271 -2.04 8.80 11.38
CA TYR A 271 -2.44 8.14 10.14
C TYR A 271 -1.95 6.69 10.09
N SER A 272 -2.69 5.86 9.38
CA SER A 272 -2.41 4.44 9.17
C SER A 272 -3.20 3.92 7.98
N TYR A 273 -3.21 2.59 7.81
CA TYR A 273 -4.09 1.90 6.87
C TYR A 273 -5.31 1.36 7.60
N LEU A 274 -6.49 1.47 6.97
CA LEU A 274 -7.77 1.10 7.58
C LEU A 274 -7.80 -0.37 7.99
N TYR A 275 -7.34 -1.24 7.12
CA TYR A 275 -7.26 -2.68 7.41
C TYR A 275 -6.48 -2.93 8.70
N TYR A 276 -5.30 -2.31 8.83
CA TYR A 276 -4.44 -2.47 9.99
C TYR A 276 -5.09 -1.98 11.27
N VAL A 277 -5.78 -0.85 11.21
CA VAL A 277 -6.51 -0.29 12.36
C VAL A 277 -7.66 -1.21 12.75
N ASN A 278 -8.46 -1.70 11.80
CA ASN A 278 -9.57 -2.61 12.07
C ASN A 278 -9.11 -3.94 12.66
N ALA A 279 -8.00 -4.49 12.19
CA ALA A 279 -7.45 -5.77 12.68
C ALA A 279 -6.85 -5.66 14.10
N LEU A 280 -6.36 -4.48 14.50
CA LEU A 280 -5.69 -4.28 15.79
C LEU A 280 -6.58 -3.63 16.85
N VAL A 281 -7.62 -2.89 16.45
CA VAL A 281 -8.45 -2.08 17.36
C VAL A 281 -9.62 -2.91 17.90
N GLU A 282 -9.35 -4.01 18.58
CA GLU A 282 -10.34 -4.60 19.51
C GLU A 282 -10.58 -3.73 20.75
N SER A 283 -9.76 -2.71 21.00
CA SER A 283 -9.66 -2.04 22.30
C SER A 283 -10.33 -0.68 22.43
N GLY A 284 -11.01 -0.16 21.40
CA GLY A 284 -11.70 1.14 21.50
C GLY A 284 -10.75 2.34 21.64
N GLY A 285 -11.30 3.54 21.74
CA GLY A 285 -10.54 4.77 21.96
C GLY A 285 -10.10 5.49 20.67
N ILE A 286 -10.38 4.95 19.50
CA ILE A 286 -10.03 5.53 18.20
C ILE A 286 -11.25 5.73 17.33
N LYS A 287 -11.29 6.86 16.64
CA LYS A 287 -12.25 7.19 15.60
C LYS A 287 -11.50 7.48 14.30
N VAL A 288 -11.92 6.85 13.21
CA VAL A 288 -11.46 7.15 11.86
C VAL A 288 -12.23 8.36 11.32
N LEU A 289 -11.51 9.33 10.77
CA LEU A 289 -12.10 10.53 10.19
C LEU A 289 -12.57 10.29 8.76
N ALA A 290 -13.71 10.89 8.40
CA ALA A 290 -14.05 11.10 7.00
C ALA A 290 -13.12 12.17 6.39
N ILE A 291 -12.87 12.09 5.10
CA ILE A 291 -12.09 13.08 4.35
C ILE A 291 -12.99 13.71 3.30
N ASP A 292 -13.09 15.04 3.32
CA ASP A 292 -14.04 15.79 2.49
C ASP A 292 -15.48 15.23 2.62
N ASP A 293 -15.86 14.83 3.85
CA ASP A 293 -17.13 14.20 4.24
C ASP A 293 -17.36 12.80 3.64
N ILE A 294 -16.33 12.17 3.08
CA ILE A 294 -16.38 10.82 2.53
C ILE A 294 -15.71 9.85 3.50
N ALA A 295 -16.48 8.88 4.01
CA ALA A 295 -15.95 7.83 4.88
C ALA A 295 -15.23 6.73 4.06
N PRO A 296 -14.19 6.06 4.62
CA PRO A 296 -13.46 4.99 3.93
C PRO A 296 -14.23 3.65 3.99
N THR A 297 -15.39 3.61 3.34
CA THR A 297 -16.20 2.38 3.21
C THR A 297 -15.74 1.58 1.99
N ALA A 298 -16.02 0.27 1.96
CA ALA A 298 -15.69 -0.55 0.80
C ALA A 298 -16.26 0.02 -0.52
N GLU A 299 -17.50 0.52 -0.51
CA GLU A 299 -18.14 1.17 -1.66
C GLU A 299 -17.37 2.41 -2.11
N ASN A 300 -16.95 3.28 -1.17
CA ASN A 300 -16.22 4.49 -1.49
C ASN A 300 -14.78 4.22 -1.95
N LEU A 301 -14.18 3.11 -1.52
CA LEU A 301 -12.87 2.66 -1.98
C LEU A 301 -12.95 2.09 -3.40
N GLN A 302 -13.88 1.18 -3.66
CA GLN A 302 -14.08 0.56 -4.98
C GLN A 302 -14.50 1.58 -6.05
N SER A 303 -15.32 2.56 -5.68
CA SER A 303 -15.74 3.63 -6.60
C SER A 303 -14.70 4.74 -6.80
N GLY A 304 -13.60 4.73 -6.03
CA GLY A 304 -12.61 5.82 -6.03
C GLY A 304 -13.13 7.13 -5.44
N ALA A 305 -14.28 7.12 -4.75
CA ALA A 305 -14.82 8.32 -4.10
C ALA A 305 -13.98 8.76 -2.91
N TYR A 306 -13.42 7.83 -2.14
CA TYR A 306 -12.53 8.16 -1.03
C TYR A 306 -11.17 8.65 -1.55
N PRO A 307 -10.70 9.85 -1.18
CA PRO A 307 -9.56 10.49 -1.84
C PRO A 307 -8.21 9.80 -1.62
N PHE A 308 -8.08 8.99 -0.58
CA PHE A 308 -6.84 8.30 -0.22
C PHE A 308 -7.00 6.78 -0.27
N THR A 309 -7.64 6.29 -1.32
CA THR A 309 -7.67 4.87 -1.62
C THR A 309 -6.26 4.39 -1.98
N VAL A 310 -5.85 3.28 -1.39
CA VAL A 310 -4.55 2.64 -1.60
C VAL A 310 -4.77 1.28 -2.19
N ASN A 311 -3.95 0.91 -3.17
CA ASN A 311 -3.92 -0.45 -3.68
C ASN A 311 -2.65 -1.15 -3.22
N TYR A 312 -2.76 -2.43 -2.92
CA TYR A 312 -1.61 -3.30 -2.73
C TYR A 312 -1.34 -4.06 -4.01
N PHE A 313 -0.07 -4.28 -4.26
CA PHE A 313 0.44 -4.89 -5.49
C PHE A 313 1.13 -6.21 -5.18
N ALA A 314 0.90 -7.17 -6.04
CA ALA A 314 1.69 -8.35 -6.19
C ALA A 314 2.83 -8.03 -7.17
N VAL A 315 4.07 -8.05 -6.68
CA VAL A 315 5.25 -7.63 -7.45
C VAL A 315 6.21 -8.78 -7.61
N TYR A 316 6.62 -9.07 -8.83
CA TYR A 316 7.51 -10.18 -9.13
C TYR A 316 8.44 -9.86 -10.31
N ARG A 317 9.49 -10.67 -10.50
CA ARG A 317 10.43 -10.52 -11.62
C ARG A 317 9.77 -10.96 -12.91
N LYS A 318 9.85 -10.13 -13.95
CA LYS A 318 9.34 -10.44 -15.27
C LYS A 318 9.98 -11.73 -15.82
N GLY A 319 9.14 -12.62 -16.35
CA GLY A 319 9.57 -13.91 -16.88
C GLY A 319 9.57 -15.05 -15.84
N ASP A 320 9.15 -14.79 -14.61
CA ASP A 320 8.86 -15.84 -13.64
C ASP A 320 7.45 -16.40 -13.86
N GLU A 321 7.36 -17.42 -14.72
CA GLU A 321 6.07 -18.01 -15.14
C GLU A 321 5.29 -18.63 -13.97
N ASN A 322 5.97 -19.17 -12.95
CA ASN A 322 5.30 -19.77 -11.80
C ASN A 322 4.62 -18.70 -10.95
N THR A 323 5.35 -17.65 -10.63
CA THR A 323 4.81 -16.52 -9.86
C THR A 323 3.73 -15.79 -10.65
N GLU A 324 3.91 -15.63 -11.96
CA GLU A 324 2.88 -15.06 -12.83
C GLU A 324 1.58 -15.87 -12.81
N ALA A 325 1.65 -17.19 -12.86
CA ALA A 325 0.47 -18.06 -12.79
C ALA A 325 -0.27 -17.91 -11.44
N PHE A 326 0.48 -17.79 -10.35
CA PHE A 326 -0.09 -17.52 -9.03
C PHE A 326 -0.76 -16.14 -8.96
N VAL A 327 -0.12 -15.10 -9.48
CA VAL A 327 -0.67 -13.74 -9.48
C VAL A 327 -1.91 -13.64 -10.35
N ARG A 328 -1.95 -14.32 -11.51
CA ARG A 328 -3.17 -14.45 -12.33
C ARG A 328 -4.32 -15.07 -11.55
N TRP A 329 -4.06 -16.12 -10.79
CA TRP A 329 -5.10 -16.68 -9.89
C TRP A 329 -5.51 -15.66 -8.84
N LEU A 330 -4.58 -14.95 -8.21
CA LEU A 330 -4.86 -13.98 -7.15
C LEU A 330 -5.86 -12.89 -7.61
N VAL A 331 -5.76 -12.44 -8.86
CA VAL A 331 -6.68 -11.45 -9.43
C VAL A 331 -7.92 -12.06 -10.10
N SER A 332 -8.04 -13.39 -10.15
CA SER A 332 -9.25 -14.06 -10.61
C SER A 332 -10.39 -13.93 -9.60
N PRO A 333 -11.65 -14.22 -9.99
CA PRO A 333 -12.78 -14.22 -9.06
C PRO A 333 -12.56 -15.09 -7.82
N GLU A 334 -11.88 -16.24 -7.96
CA GLU A 334 -11.54 -17.13 -6.83
C GLU A 334 -10.51 -16.47 -5.90
N GLY A 335 -9.44 -15.90 -6.45
CA GLY A 335 -8.43 -15.17 -5.68
C GLY A 335 -8.99 -13.94 -4.99
N GLN A 336 -9.93 -13.24 -5.62
CA GLN A 336 -10.60 -12.08 -5.02
C GLN A 336 -11.56 -12.51 -3.88
N GLN A 337 -12.07 -13.73 -3.86
CA GLN A 337 -12.74 -14.28 -2.67
C GLN A 337 -11.75 -14.50 -1.51
N ALA A 338 -10.53 -14.95 -1.80
CA ALA A 338 -9.49 -15.05 -0.78
C ALA A 338 -9.10 -13.68 -0.21
N VAL A 339 -9.02 -12.65 -1.06
CA VAL A 339 -8.81 -11.26 -0.65
C VAL A 339 -9.91 -10.81 0.33
N ALA A 340 -11.19 -11.05 0.00
CA ALA A 340 -12.32 -10.73 0.86
C ALA A 340 -12.29 -11.52 2.19
N GLN A 341 -11.93 -12.80 2.16
CA GLN A 341 -11.81 -13.64 3.35
C GLN A 341 -10.67 -13.19 4.28
N ALA A 342 -9.60 -12.67 3.72
CA ALA A 342 -8.53 -12.05 4.47
C ALA A 342 -8.92 -10.68 5.07
N GLY A 343 -10.10 -10.14 4.71
CA GLY A 343 -10.64 -8.89 5.25
C GLY A 343 -10.27 -7.63 4.47
N TYR A 344 -9.60 -7.77 3.32
CA TYR A 344 -9.31 -6.64 2.43
C TYR A 344 -10.50 -6.36 1.49
N VAL A 345 -10.49 -5.18 0.88
CA VAL A 345 -11.48 -4.83 -0.13
C VAL A 345 -10.99 -5.38 -1.48
N PRO A 346 -11.73 -6.31 -2.11
CA PRO A 346 -11.41 -6.80 -3.45
C PRO A 346 -11.37 -5.67 -4.47
N LEU A 347 -10.67 -5.88 -5.56
CA LEU A 347 -10.78 -5.00 -6.73
C LEU A 347 -12.23 -4.99 -7.20
N GLY A 348 -12.72 -3.83 -7.66
CA GLY A 348 -14.05 -3.74 -8.29
C GLY A 348 -14.09 -4.53 -9.60
N ASP A 349 -15.31 -4.96 -9.98
CA ASP A 349 -15.57 -5.65 -11.25
C ASP A 349 -15.29 -4.76 -12.47
#